data_73fffcec520de954b428e4cbfb72d107
#
_entry.id   73fffcec520de954b428e4cbfb72d107
#
_cell.length_a   1.000
_cell.length_b   1.000
_cell.length_c   1.000
_cell.angle_alpha   90.00
_cell.angle_beta   90.00
_cell.angle_gamma   90.00
#
_symmetry.space_group_name_H-M   'P 1'
#
loop_
_entity.id
_entity.type
_entity.pdbx_description
1 polymer ?
#
loop_
_entity_poly.entity_id
_entity_poly.type
_entity_poly.pdbx_seq_one_letter_code
_entity_poly.pdbx_strand_id
1 'polypeptide(L)'
;AMAIPAVATDGDATAAAATGTGSITIENAVTNQTYKIYRILNLEYHADTKAYRYTANGAWEGFIRKEDHNFKLDEKTSAVTWINSNSENNGTAIQYIANSAGEYAKYTPNNVPEDGSAKANGITLTFSNLPLGWYLVVSDLNNGAMCSIGTTDPNAVIREKNSKPTIEKEVYEGDTLGYSNDAGIGDTVKFQTRIHVTDGNPTNYVLHDTMSNGLKFNEKSVTVLLMRDPKTGGSNYGGNLTPGTDYELVTSTSDTCTFEIKFLKALKPYDYIQVDYSATVTSDAVIGTTGNDNKAVLTYGNNSTTESSTTKTYVWEMGVRKFANLGEADKDHSLENAEFKLYKGADANKKYAAFSTATTVDGTSVSKLNGWGENETHA
;
A
#
# COMPACT_ATOMS: atom_id res chain seq x y z
N ALA A 1 -3.89 4.85 -33.44
CA ALA A 1 -2.59 5.05 -34.04
C ALA A 1 -2.24 6.53 -33.94
N MET A 2 -1.21 6.87 -33.17
CA MET A 2 -0.69 8.24 -33.11
C MET A 2 0.17 8.47 -34.35
N ALA A 3 -0.26 9.29 -35.27
CA ALA A 3 0.55 9.77 -36.37
C ALA A 3 1.11 11.14 -36.00
N ILE A 4 2.45 11.27 -35.99
CA ILE A 4 3.10 12.58 -35.96
C ILE A 4 3.18 13.05 -37.40
N PRO A 5 2.59 14.21 -37.75
CA PRO A 5 2.66 14.72 -39.12
C PRO A 5 4.10 15.05 -39.49
N ALA A 6 4.45 14.87 -40.77
CA ALA A 6 5.76 15.13 -41.32
C ALA A 6 6.19 16.59 -41.18
N VAL A 7 7.46 16.81 -40.86
CA VAL A 7 8.06 18.13 -40.62
C VAL A 7 8.39 18.79 -41.97
N ALA A 8 7.95 20.03 -42.14
CA ALA A 8 8.49 20.89 -43.21
C ALA A 8 9.84 21.46 -42.76
N THR A 9 10.88 21.27 -43.60
CA THR A 9 12.21 21.85 -43.41
C THR A 9 12.29 23.16 -44.16
N ASP A 10 12.25 24.31 -43.50
CA ASP A 10 13.04 25.49 -43.93
C ASP A 10 13.07 26.60 -42.84
N GLY A 11 14.15 27.38 -42.93
CA GLY A 11 14.73 28.24 -41.92
C GLY A 11 13.88 29.37 -41.37
N ASP A 12 14.21 29.67 -40.17
CA ASP A 12 14.12 30.91 -39.38
C ASP A 12 12.96 31.87 -39.70
N ALA A 13 11.74 31.43 -39.38
CA ALA A 13 10.57 32.28 -39.22
C ALA A 13 10.02 32.12 -37.82
N THR A 14 9.58 33.20 -37.23
CA THR A 14 9.03 33.28 -35.87
C THR A 14 7.99 32.20 -35.59
N ALA A 15 8.44 31.13 -34.96
CA ALA A 15 7.56 30.09 -34.46
C ALA A 15 6.77 30.63 -33.25
N ALA A 16 5.47 30.51 -33.27
CA ALA A 16 4.60 30.82 -32.15
C ALA A 16 3.97 29.52 -31.61
N ALA A 17 3.70 29.49 -30.31
CA ALA A 17 2.88 28.41 -29.76
C ALA A 17 1.58 28.30 -30.57
N ALA A 18 1.15 27.09 -30.90
CA ALA A 18 -0.11 26.86 -31.60
C ALA A 18 -1.25 27.45 -30.76
N THR A 19 -2.10 28.26 -31.40
CA THR A 19 -3.25 28.87 -30.73
C THR A 19 -4.31 27.81 -30.44
N GLY A 20 -4.85 27.87 -29.23
CA GLY A 20 -5.88 26.96 -28.75
C GLY A 20 -5.47 26.20 -27.50
N THR A 21 -6.46 25.68 -26.83
CA THR A 21 -6.28 24.81 -25.65
C THR A 21 -7.08 23.54 -25.86
N GLY A 22 -6.70 22.52 -25.14
CA GLY A 22 -7.40 21.24 -25.14
C GLY A 22 -7.63 20.71 -23.75
N SER A 23 -8.05 19.46 -23.69
CA SER A 23 -8.28 18.76 -22.44
C SER A 23 -7.76 17.33 -22.48
N ILE A 24 -7.46 16.79 -21.30
CA ILE A 24 -7.15 15.38 -21.09
C ILE A 24 -8.14 14.83 -20.09
N THR A 25 -8.94 13.87 -20.52
CA THR A 25 -9.89 13.16 -19.65
C THR A 25 -9.38 11.77 -19.33
N ILE A 26 -9.32 11.44 -18.05
CA ILE A 26 -8.96 10.12 -17.53
C ILE A 26 -10.28 9.43 -17.20
N GLU A 27 -10.63 8.42 -17.97
CA GLU A 27 -11.75 7.51 -17.70
C GLU A 27 -11.29 6.34 -16.82
N ASN A 28 -12.19 5.76 -16.03
CA ASN A 28 -11.91 4.74 -15.03
C ASN A 28 -10.86 5.19 -13.98
N ALA A 29 -10.79 6.49 -13.73
CA ALA A 29 -9.89 7.02 -12.73
C ALA A 29 -10.14 6.34 -11.38
N VAL A 30 -9.07 6.01 -10.66
CA VAL A 30 -9.17 5.39 -9.34
C VAL A 30 -9.45 6.46 -8.31
N THR A 31 -10.60 6.39 -7.66
CA THR A 31 -11.01 7.36 -6.63
C THR A 31 -9.94 7.53 -5.55
N ASN A 32 -9.71 8.76 -5.14
CA ASN A 32 -8.68 9.18 -4.20
C ASN A 32 -7.23 9.09 -4.70
N GLN A 33 -6.98 8.65 -5.93
CA GLN A 33 -5.65 8.74 -6.54
C GLN A 33 -5.36 10.15 -7.05
N THR A 34 -4.12 10.58 -6.88
CA THR A 34 -3.60 11.80 -7.49
C THR A 34 -3.03 11.49 -8.86
N TYR A 35 -3.48 12.23 -9.85
CA TYR A 35 -2.96 12.19 -11.22
C TYR A 35 -2.19 13.47 -11.49
N LYS A 36 -1.04 13.35 -12.14
CA LYS A 36 -0.18 14.44 -12.55
C LYS A 36 0.01 14.41 -14.06
N ILE A 37 0.05 15.59 -14.67
CA ILE A 37 0.30 15.74 -16.10
C ILE A 37 1.55 16.58 -16.32
N TYR A 38 2.31 16.21 -17.34
CA TYR A 38 3.54 16.88 -17.75
C TYR A 38 3.54 17.04 -19.26
N ARG A 39 3.72 18.26 -19.75
CA ARG A 39 3.86 18.52 -21.17
C ARG A 39 5.31 18.26 -21.60
N ILE A 40 5.54 17.19 -22.34
CA ILE A 40 6.86 16.78 -22.84
C ILE A 40 7.25 17.57 -24.06
N LEU A 41 6.32 17.74 -25.01
CA LEU A 41 6.53 18.47 -26.25
C LEU A 41 5.49 19.60 -26.40
N ASN A 42 5.95 20.76 -26.84
CA ASN A 42 5.10 21.85 -27.26
C ASN A 42 4.66 21.64 -28.72
N LEU A 43 3.45 22.04 -29.07
CA LEU A 43 3.04 22.18 -30.46
C LEU A 43 3.22 23.64 -30.88
N GLU A 44 3.98 23.85 -31.92
CA GLU A 44 4.22 25.16 -32.52
C GLU A 44 3.60 25.27 -33.91
N TYR A 45 3.14 26.44 -34.29
CA TYR A 45 2.63 26.76 -35.60
C TYR A 45 3.54 27.78 -36.30
N HIS A 46 3.93 27.47 -37.52
CA HIS A 46 4.69 28.36 -38.40
C HIS A 46 3.77 28.98 -39.42
N ALA A 47 3.49 30.24 -39.26
CA ALA A 47 2.55 30.99 -40.12
C ALA A 47 2.98 31.01 -41.59
N ASP A 48 4.27 31.14 -41.87
CA ASP A 48 4.82 31.26 -43.23
C ASP A 48 4.69 29.97 -44.01
N THR A 49 4.90 28.83 -43.38
CA THR A 49 4.80 27.50 -44.00
C THR A 49 3.45 26.86 -43.80
N LYS A 50 2.58 27.44 -42.94
CA LYS A 50 1.31 26.87 -42.48
C LYS A 50 1.46 25.48 -41.93
N ALA A 51 2.61 25.20 -41.29
CA ALA A 51 2.97 23.90 -40.78
C ALA A 51 3.03 23.88 -39.25
N TYR A 52 2.78 22.70 -38.67
CA TYR A 52 2.95 22.44 -37.25
C TYR A 52 4.23 21.62 -37.04
N ARG A 53 4.92 21.90 -35.94
CA ARG A 53 6.02 21.08 -35.47
C ARG A 53 5.96 20.89 -33.97
N TYR A 54 6.58 19.83 -33.47
CA TYR A 54 6.80 19.64 -32.02
C TYR A 54 8.19 20.08 -31.66
N THR A 55 8.31 20.76 -30.50
CA THR A 55 9.59 21.13 -29.91
C THR A 55 9.65 20.61 -28.46
N ALA A 56 10.85 20.36 -27.95
CA ALA A 56 11.01 19.92 -26.57
C ALA A 56 10.50 21.01 -25.59
N ASN A 57 9.75 20.64 -24.60
CA ASN A 57 9.44 21.54 -23.48
C ASN A 57 10.65 21.55 -22.54
N GLY A 58 11.32 22.67 -22.40
CA GLY A 58 12.51 23.00 -21.61
C GLY A 58 13.11 21.89 -20.74
N ALA A 59 12.51 21.59 -19.62
CA ALA A 59 12.98 20.57 -18.68
C ALA A 59 13.04 19.14 -19.26
N TRP A 60 12.43 18.90 -20.42
CA TRP A 60 12.39 17.60 -21.09
C TRP A 60 13.47 17.40 -22.17
N GLU A 61 14.26 18.43 -22.48
CA GLU A 61 15.29 18.33 -23.51
C GLU A 61 16.30 17.21 -23.23
N GLY A 62 16.74 17.07 -21.98
CA GLY A 62 17.62 15.99 -21.57
C GLY A 62 17.02 14.59 -21.73
N PHE A 63 15.70 14.46 -21.57
CA PHE A 63 14.96 13.23 -21.83
C PHE A 63 14.88 12.91 -23.32
N ILE A 64 14.57 13.91 -24.15
CA ILE A 64 14.44 13.78 -25.60
C ILE A 64 15.75 13.38 -26.26
N ARG A 65 16.88 13.84 -25.74
CA ARG A 65 18.22 13.57 -26.28
C ARG A 65 18.76 12.16 -25.99
N LYS A 66 18.08 11.35 -25.16
CA LYS A 66 18.52 9.99 -24.89
C LYS A 66 18.24 9.09 -26.10
N GLU A 67 19.28 8.37 -26.54
CA GLU A 67 19.23 7.53 -27.75
C GLU A 67 18.15 6.43 -27.70
N ASP A 68 17.88 5.87 -26.53
CA ASP A 68 16.93 4.78 -26.34
C ASP A 68 15.45 5.26 -26.24
N HIS A 69 15.20 6.57 -26.27
CA HIS A 69 13.86 7.13 -26.16
C HIS A 69 13.13 7.32 -27.50
N ASN A 70 13.74 6.94 -28.62
CA ASN A 70 13.14 6.99 -29.96
C ASN A 70 12.68 8.40 -30.41
N PHE A 71 13.30 9.45 -29.88
CA PHE A 71 13.13 10.81 -30.36
C PHE A 71 14.37 11.26 -31.16
N LYS A 72 14.13 12.09 -32.15
CA LYS A 72 15.19 12.81 -32.86
C LYS A 72 14.95 14.29 -32.73
N LEU A 73 15.93 14.99 -32.18
CA LEU A 73 15.97 16.44 -32.11
C LEU A 73 16.78 16.98 -33.28
N ASP A 74 16.21 17.89 -34.05
CA ASP A 74 16.93 18.67 -35.04
C ASP A 74 17.54 19.91 -34.37
N GLU A 75 18.88 19.98 -34.33
CA GLU A 75 19.61 21.04 -33.62
C GLU A 75 19.46 22.42 -34.26
N LYS A 76 19.07 22.50 -35.54
CA LYS A 76 18.90 23.78 -36.23
C LYS A 76 17.51 24.37 -35.99
N THR A 77 16.48 23.51 -35.99
CA THR A 77 15.09 23.92 -35.93
C THR A 77 14.45 23.65 -34.60
N SER A 78 15.14 22.95 -33.69
CA SER A 78 14.59 22.43 -32.43
C SER A 78 13.38 21.50 -32.61
N ALA A 79 13.13 21.04 -33.83
CA ALA A 79 12.03 20.13 -34.12
C ALA A 79 12.31 18.73 -33.55
N VAL A 80 11.30 18.15 -32.91
CA VAL A 80 11.33 16.79 -32.39
C VAL A 80 10.48 15.88 -33.24
N THR A 81 11.04 14.75 -33.66
CA THR A 81 10.35 13.73 -34.41
C THR A 81 10.45 12.38 -33.69
N TRP A 82 9.41 11.56 -33.83
CA TRP A 82 9.40 10.18 -33.36
C TRP A 82 10.05 9.27 -34.41
N ILE A 83 11.08 8.51 -34.00
CA ILE A 83 11.89 7.74 -34.95
C ILE A 83 11.31 6.34 -35.21
N ASN A 84 10.59 5.77 -34.23
CA ASN A 84 10.14 4.39 -34.34
C ASN A 84 8.77 4.32 -35.04
N SER A 85 8.84 4.03 -36.36
CA SER A 85 7.68 3.91 -37.24
C SER A 85 7.17 2.47 -37.43
N ASN A 86 7.76 1.47 -36.75
CA ASN A 86 7.31 0.09 -36.86
C ASN A 86 5.95 -0.09 -36.17
N SER A 87 4.91 -0.20 -36.98
CA SER A 87 3.51 -0.29 -36.56
C SER A 87 3.18 -1.51 -35.69
N GLU A 88 3.96 -2.57 -35.74
CA GLU A 88 3.70 -3.84 -35.03
C GLU A 88 4.07 -3.80 -33.54
N ASN A 89 4.95 -2.90 -33.08
CA ASN A 89 5.39 -2.79 -31.70
C ASN A 89 5.16 -1.40 -31.08
N ASN A 90 4.38 -0.55 -31.71
CA ASN A 90 4.23 0.86 -31.30
C ASN A 90 3.65 1.01 -29.86
N GLY A 91 2.76 0.13 -29.47
CA GLY A 91 2.18 0.15 -28.13
C GLY A 91 3.19 -0.15 -27.02
N THR A 92 4.07 -1.11 -27.23
CA THR A 92 5.12 -1.49 -26.26
C THR A 92 6.19 -0.41 -26.16
N ALA A 93 6.60 0.19 -27.31
CA ALA A 93 7.56 1.28 -27.32
C ALA A 93 7.00 2.54 -26.63
N ILE A 94 5.75 2.90 -26.87
CA ILE A 94 5.08 4.03 -26.21
C ILE A 94 4.97 3.80 -24.70
N GLN A 95 4.63 2.60 -24.25
CA GLN A 95 4.57 2.28 -22.82
C GLN A 95 5.95 2.36 -22.15
N TYR A 96 6.99 1.85 -22.81
CA TYR A 96 8.38 1.98 -22.33
C TYR A 96 8.76 3.46 -22.14
N ILE A 97 8.50 4.27 -23.15
CA ILE A 97 8.78 5.72 -23.09
C ILE A 97 7.94 6.41 -21.99
N ALA A 98 6.67 6.06 -21.85
CA ALA A 98 5.82 6.63 -20.79
C ALA A 98 6.37 6.30 -19.38
N ASN A 99 6.83 5.07 -19.17
CA ASN A 99 7.42 4.66 -17.90
C ASN A 99 8.76 5.39 -17.66
N SER A 100 9.63 5.44 -18.66
CA SER A 100 10.92 6.16 -18.59
C SER A 100 10.73 7.65 -18.35
N ALA A 101 9.72 8.26 -18.97
CA ALA A 101 9.36 9.66 -18.74
C ALA A 101 8.84 9.88 -17.32
N GLY A 102 8.05 8.94 -16.79
CA GLY A 102 7.58 8.98 -15.40
C GLY A 102 8.74 8.96 -14.40
N GLU A 103 9.72 8.09 -14.59
CA GLU A 103 10.93 8.05 -13.76
C GLU A 103 11.79 9.32 -13.92
N TYR A 104 11.91 9.83 -15.14
CA TYR A 104 12.62 11.08 -15.40
C TYR A 104 11.99 12.26 -14.65
N ALA A 105 10.66 12.37 -14.66
CA ALA A 105 9.93 13.42 -13.96
C ALA A 105 10.06 13.33 -12.43
N LYS A 106 10.11 12.11 -11.87
CA LYS A 106 10.29 11.87 -10.43
C LYS A 106 11.71 12.18 -9.94
N TYR A 107 12.70 12.12 -10.81
CA TYR A 107 14.08 12.34 -10.43
C TYR A 107 14.33 13.83 -10.13
N THR A 108 14.41 14.17 -8.85
CA THR A 108 14.50 15.56 -8.36
C THR A 108 15.55 16.44 -9.05
N PRO A 109 16.77 15.93 -9.39
CA PRO A 109 17.75 16.75 -10.11
C PRO A 109 17.30 17.25 -11.49
N ASN A 110 16.33 16.59 -12.14
CA ASN A 110 15.78 17.02 -13.42
C ASN A 110 14.86 18.24 -13.29
N ASN A 111 14.33 18.48 -12.09
CA ASN A 111 13.46 19.60 -11.76
C ASN A 111 12.34 19.83 -12.78
N VAL A 112 11.63 18.76 -13.15
CA VAL A 112 10.54 18.81 -14.14
C VAL A 112 9.28 19.34 -13.44
N PRO A 113 8.77 20.52 -13.82
CA PRO A 113 7.51 21.03 -13.26
C PRO A 113 6.32 20.25 -13.80
N GLU A 114 5.34 20.00 -12.95
CA GLU A 114 4.03 19.49 -13.39
C GLU A 114 3.19 20.60 -14.04
N ASP A 115 2.52 20.30 -15.16
CA ASP A 115 1.57 21.19 -15.81
C ASP A 115 0.17 21.11 -15.17
N GLY A 116 -0.08 20.11 -14.32
CA GLY A 116 -1.29 19.97 -13.55
C GLY A 116 -1.25 18.77 -12.61
N SER A 117 -1.96 18.89 -11.50
CA SER A 117 -2.12 17.84 -10.50
C SER A 117 -3.53 17.89 -9.95
N ALA A 118 -4.20 16.74 -9.88
CA ALA A 118 -5.53 16.64 -9.30
C ALA A 118 -5.82 15.27 -8.72
N LYS A 119 -6.60 15.25 -7.65
CA LYS A 119 -7.08 14.03 -7.01
C LYS A 119 -8.44 13.65 -7.60
N ALA A 120 -8.59 12.40 -8.04
CA ALA A 120 -9.86 11.92 -8.57
C ALA A 120 -10.91 11.76 -7.46
N ASN A 121 -12.08 12.40 -7.64
CA ASN A 121 -13.22 12.27 -6.73
C ASN A 121 -14.24 11.21 -7.19
N GLY A 122 -13.98 10.59 -8.36
CA GLY A 122 -14.84 9.56 -8.97
C GLY A 122 -14.08 8.86 -10.07
N ILE A 123 -14.80 8.21 -10.97
CA ILE A 123 -14.23 7.42 -12.07
C ILE A 123 -13.84 8.24 -13.30
N THR A 124 -13.97 9.56 -13.24
CA THR A 124 -13.58 10.47 -14.33
C THR A 124 -12.87 11.68 -13.74
N LEU A 125 -11.74 12.03 -14.34
CA LEU A 125 -10.97 13.24 -14.00
C LEU A 125 -10.59 13.95 -15.29
N THR A 126 -10.81 15.27 -15.38
CA THR A 126 -10.47 16.06 -16.57
C THR A 126 -9.57 17.23 -16.21
N PHE A 127 -8.47 17.34 -16.93
CA PHE A 127 -7.62 18.52 -16.99
C PHE A 127 -8.03 19.34 -18.21
N SER A 128 -8.36 20.61 -18.00
CA SER A 128 -8.87 21.51 -19.06
C SER A 128 -7.95 22.69 -19.30
N ASN A 129 -8.15 23.40 -20.40
CA ASN A 129 -7.39 24.59 -20.79
C ASN A 129 -5.88 24.34 -20.93
N LEU A 130 -5.51 23.14 -21.37
CA LEU A 130 -4.13 22.75 -21.56
C LEU A 130 -3.58 23.29 -22.88
N PRO A 131 -2.38 23.87 -22.93
CA PRO A 131 -1.71 24.18 -24.18
C PRO A 131 -1.55 22.95 -25.05
N LEU A 132 -1.58 23.12 -26.36
CA LEU A 132 -1.44 21.98 -27.29
C LEU A 132 -0.04 21.37 -27.22
N GLY A 133 0.05 20.05 -27.35
CA GLY A 133 1.33 19.33 -27.24
C GLY A 133 1.20 17.85 -26.93
N TRP A 134 2.31 17.25 -26.57
CA TRP A 134 2.37 15.87 -26.06
C TRP A 134 2.49 15.88 -24.53
N TYR A 135 1.68 15.06 -23.91
CA TYR A 135 1.57 14.95 -22.45
C TYR A 135 1.86 13.55 -21.95
N LEU A 136 2.56 13.49 -20.84
CA LEU A 136 2.63 12.35 -19.95
C LEU A 136 1.60 12.52 -18.84
N VAL A 137 0.84 11.47 -18.56
CA VAL A 137 -0.05 11.35 -17.40
C VAL A 137 0.49 10.25 -16.52
N VAL A 138 0.68 10.55 -15.24
CA VAL A 138 1.15 9.58 -14.22
C VAL A 138 0.26 9.62 -13.00
N SER A 139 0.20 8.50 -12.29
CA SER A 139 -0.42 8.39 -10.97
C SER A 139 0.48 7.60 -10.03
N ASP A 140 0.09 7.50 -8.75
CA ASP A 140 0.79 6.65 -7.78
C ASP A 140 0.66 5.15 -8.09
N LEU A 141 -0.18 4.78 -9.06
CA LEU A 141 -0.31 3.41 -9.57
C LEU A 141 0.81 3.03 -10.56
N ASN A 142 1.68 3.96 -10.87
CA ASN A 142 3.00 3.82 -11.51
C ASN A 142 3.07 3.38 -12.97
N ASN A 143 1.99 3.34 -13.71
CA ASN A 143 2.07 3.22 -15.17
C ASN A 143 1.75 4.57 -15.79
N GLY A 144 2.75 5.17 -16.46
CA GLY A 144 2.54 6.37 -17.24
C GLY A 144 1.71 6.09 -18.49
N ALA A 145 0.98 7.08 -18.95
CA ALA A 145 0.32 7.08 -20.25
C ALA A 145 0.69 8.34 -21.00
N MET A 146 0.89 8.22 -22.32
CA MET A 146 1.16 9.37 -23.19
C MET A 146 -0.04 9.63 -24.08
N CYS A 147 -0.34 10.92 -24.28
CA CYS A 147 -1.34 11.37 -25.23
C CYS A 147 -0.89 12.65 -25.91
N SER A 148 -1.49 12.97 -27.05
CA SER A 148 -1.33 14.26 -27.71
C SER A 148 -2.65 15.00 -27.75
N ILE A 149 -2.57 16.31 -27.60
CA ILE A 149 -3.66 17.24 -27.88
C ILE A 149 -3.21 18.20 -28.97
N GLY A 150 -3.98 18.28 -30.03
CA GLY A 150 -3.65 19.04 -31.22
C GLY A 150 -4.82 19.89 -31.71
N THR A 151 -4.60 20.63 -32.77
CA THR A 151 -5.63 21.52 -33.35
C THR A 151 -6.83 20.76 -33.94
N THR A 152 -6.60 19.56 -34.42
CA THR A 152 -7.64 18.70 -35.02
C THR A 152 -8.29 17.77 -33.99
N ASP A 153 -7.57 17.45 -32.91
CA ASP A 153 -8.05 16.63 -31.80
C ASP A 153 -7.58 17.24 -30.48
N PRO A 154 -8.31 18.26 -29.98
CA PRO A 154 -7.92 18.96 -28.75
C PRO A 154 -8.33 18.24 -27.47
N ASN A 155 -9.07 17.14 -27.54
CA ASN A 155 -9.61 16.44 -26.38
C ASN A 155 -9.16 14.98 -26.35
N ALA A 156 -8.09 14.72 -25.60
CA ALA A 156 -7.57 13.38 -25.42
C ALA A 156 -8.29 12.62 -24.31
N VAL A 157 -8.48 11.33 -24.51
CA VAL A 157 -9.04 10.43 -23.50
C VAL A 157 -8.03 9.33 -23.18
N ILE A 158 -7.72 9.18 -21.92
CA ILE A 158 -6.90 8.08 -21.38
C ILE A 158 -7.82 7.20 -20.54
N ARG A 159 -7.74 5.89 -20.72
CA ARG A 159 -8.44 4.92 -19.88
C ARG A 159 -7.46 4.31 -18.89
N GLU A 160 -7.70 4.57 -17.61
CA GLU A 160 -6.95 3.93 -16.54
C GLU A 160 -7.24 2.42 -16.54
N LYS A 161 -6.17 1.63 -16.52
CA LYS A 161 -6.24 0.16 -16.46
C LYS A 161 -5.67 -0.38 -15.16
N ASN A 162 -5.00 0.47 -14.40
CA ASN A 162 -4.40 0.11 -13.13
C ASN A 162 -5.47 0.12 -12.04
N SER A 163 -5.27 -0.74 -11.05
CA SER A 163 -6.08 -0.77 -9.84
C SER A 163 -5.20 -0.54 -8.61
N LYS A 164 -5.79 -0.04 -7.53
CA LYS A 164 -5.07 0.14 -6.27
C LYS A 164 -4.82 -1.22 -5.62
N PRO A 165 -3.70 -1.38 -4.89
CA PRO A 165 -3.49 -2.56 -4.06
C PRO A 165 -4.52 -2.64 -2.95
N THR A 166 -4.77 -3.83 -2.44
CA THR A 166 -5.63 -4.06 -1.28
C THR A 166 -4.90 -4.88 -0.24
N ILE A 167 -5.35 -4.78 1.01
CA ILE A 167 -4.87 -5.62 2.10
C ILE A 167 -6.03 -6.33 2.76
N GLU A 168 -5.75 -7.52 3.27
CA GLU A 168 -6.63 -8.30 4.11
C GLU A 168 -5.84 -8.82 5.30
N LYS A 169 -6.33 -8.54 6.50
CA LYS A 169 -5.73 -8.98 7.75
C LYS A 169 -6.65 -9.95 8.46
N GLU A 170 -6.08 -11.06 8.87
CA GLU A 170 -6.78 -12.13 9.58
C GLU A 170 -5.99 -12.57 10.81
N VAL A 171 -6.67 -13.21 11.73
CA VAL A 171 -6.13 -13.81 12.94
C VAL A 171 -6.50 -15.27 13.01
N TYR A 172 -5.61 -16.11 13.54
CA TYR A 172 -5.89 -17.53 13.72
C TYR A 172 -6.70 -17.80 14.98
N GLU A 173 -7.78 -18.56 14.82
CA GLU A 173 -8.49 -19.28 15.89
C GLU A 173 -8.27 -20.79 15.65
N GLY A 174 -7.36 -21.40 16.41
CA GLY A 174 -6.84 -22.72 16.09
C GLY A 174 -6.15 -22.75 14.73
N ASP A 175 -6.66 -23.54 13.77
CA ASP A 175 -6.16 -23.63 12.41
C ASP A 175 -7.00 -22.81 11.40
N THR A 176 -7.97 -22.05 11.87
CA THR A 176 -8.89 -21.29 11.02
C THR A 176 -8.54 -19.79 11.05
N LEU A 177 -8.52 -19.17 9.88
CA LEU A 177 -8.38 -17.73 9.75
C LEU A 177 -9.73 -17.02 9.84
N GLY A 178 -9.75 -15.88 10.51
CA GLY A 178 -10.92 -15.04 10.67
C GLY A 178 -10.55 -13.61 11.10
N TYR A 179 -11.57 -12.82 11.39
CA TYR A 179 -11.36 -11.42 11.81
C TYR A 179 -11.35 -11.24 13.33
N SER A 180 -11.58 -12.31 14.06
CA SER A 180 -11.49 -12.30 15.52
C SER A 180 -11.11 -13.67 16.07
N ASN A 181 -10.55 -13.67 17.28
CA ASN A 181 -10.27 -14.88 18.05
C ASN A 181 -10.40 -14.63 19.54
N ASP A 182 -10.41 -15.70 20.32
CA ASP A 182 -10.34 -15.69 21.76
C ASP A 182 -8.95 -16.12 22.23
N ALA A 183 -8.40 -15.43 23.24
CA ALA A 183 -7.11 -15.78 23.82
C ALA A 183 -7.03 -15.39 25.28
N GLY A 184 -6.20 -16.10 26.05
CA GLY A 184 -5.87 -15.78 27.43
C GLY A 184 -4.64 -14.92 27.56
N ILE A 185 -4.49 -14.22 28.71
CA ILE A 185 -3.26 -13.49 29.02
C ILE A 185 -2.08 -14.49 29.02
N GLY A 186 -0.98 -14.11 28.35
CA GLY A 186 0.20 -14.93 28.15
C GLY A 186 0.13 -15.88 26.95
N ASP A 187 -1.00 -15.96 26.26
CA ASP A 187 -1.13 -16.73 25.02
C ASP A 187 -0.49 -16.02 23.85
N THR A 188 -0.05 -16.81 22.88
CA THR A 188 0.47 -16.28 21.61
C THR A 188 -0.62 -16.34 20.56
N VAL A 189 -0.94 -15.18 20.01
CA VAL A 189 -1.89 -14.99 18.91
C VAL A 189 -1.12 -14.86 17.61
N LYS A 190 -1.54 -15.56 16.56
CA LYS A 190 -0.94 -15.53 15.23
C LYS A 190 -1.80 -14.69 14.28
N PHE A 191 -1.15 -13.86 13.49
CA PHE A 191 -1.78 -12.99 12.50
C PHE A 191 -1.23 -13.27 11.11
N GLN A 192 -2.07 -13.06 10.12
CA GLN A 192 -1.70 -13.07 8.71
C GLN A 192 -2.22 -11.79 8.06
N THR A 193 -1.37 -11.11 7.30
CA THR A 193 -1.78 -9.99 6.44
C THR A 193 -1.42 -10.32 5.00
N ARG A 194 -2.42 -10.28 4.10
CA ARG A 194 -2.23 -10.45 2.67
C ARG A 194 -2.25 -9.11 1.98
N ILE A 195 -1.26 -8.86 1.13
CA ILE A 195 -1.18 -7.68 0.28
C ILE A 195 -1.39 -8.14 -1.15
N HIS A 196 -2.52 -7.74 -1.76
CA HIS A 196 -2.80 -8.03 -3.16
C HIS A 196 -2.16 -6.95 -4.03
N VAL A 197 -1.18 -7.37 -4.80
CA VAL A 197 -0.49 -6.55 -5.79
C VAL A 197 -1.34 -6.46 -7.05
N THR A 198 -1.38 -5.31 -7.66
CA THR A 198 -2.23 -5.01 -8.80
C THR A 198 -1.45 -4.68 -10.06
N ASP A 199 -2.14 -4.61 -11.20
CA ASP A 199 -1.55 -4.42 -12.53
C ASP A 199 -0.69 -3.16 -12.67
N GLY A 200 -0.94 -2.13 -11.87
CA GLY A 200 -0.19 -0.88 -11.87
C GLY A 200 1.24 -1.01 -11.37
N ASN A 201 1.56 -2.09 -10.65
CA ASN A 201 2.85 -2.31 -10.00
C ASN A 201 3.38 -1.04 -9.29
N PRO A 202 2.60 -0.43 -8.39
CA PRO A 202 3.07 0.73 -7.65
C PRO A 202 4.32 0.39 -6.84
N THR A 203 5.17 1.37 -6.63
CA THR A 203 6.40 1.24 -5.83
C THR A 203 6.18 1.74 -4.41
N ASN A 204 7.23 1.66 -3.58
CA ASN A 204 7.26 2.20 -2.22
C ASN A 204 6.14 1.63 -1.33
N TYR A 205 5.91 0.32 -1.43
CA TYR A 205 5.00 -0.34 -0.51
C TYR A 205 5.56 -0.34 0.91
N VAL A 206 4.77 0.15 1.86
CA VAL A 206 5.05 0.04 3.30
C VAL A 206 3.79 -0.45 4.00
N LEU A 207 3.89 -1.61 4.63
CA LEU A 207 2.85 -2.12 5.52
C LEU A 207 3.05 -1.51 6.91
N HIS A 208 2.07 -0.80 7.42
CA HIS A 208 1.99 -0.29 8.78
C HIS A 208 1.06 -1.17 9.59
N ASP A 209 1.52 -1.64 10.74
CA ASP A 209 0.74 -2.48 11.64
C ASP A 209 0.69 -1.87 13.03
N THR A 210 -0.52 -1.73 13.56
CA THR A 210 -0.77 -1.07 14.86
C THR A 210 -1.54 -2.00 15.77
N MET A 211 -0.92 -2.42 16.85
CA MET A 211 -1.50 -3.24 17.89
C MET A 211 -1.95 -2.38 19.08
N SER A 212 -3.07 -2.76 19.70
CA SER A 212 -3.45 -2.23 21.02
C SER A 212 -2.46 -2.67 22.11
N ASN A 213 -2.43 -1.94 23.24
CA ASN A 213 -1.51 -2.20 24.34
C ASN A 213 -1.63 -3.61 24.93
N GLY A 214 -2.77 -4.27 24.75
CA GLY A 214 -3.00 -5.65 25.18
C GLY A 214 -2.27 -6.70 24.35
N LEU A 215 -1.61 -6.32 23.24
CA LEU A 215 -0.89 -7.20 22.34
C LEU A 215 0.57 -6.76 22.23
N LYS A 216 1.50 -7.62 22.66
CA LYS A 216 2.95 -7.37 22.53
C LYS A 216 3.50 -8.09 21.32
N PHE A 217 3.97 -7.33 20.34
CA PHE A 217 4.56 -7.85 19.12
C PHE A 217 5.80 -8.74 19.36
N ASN A 218 5.87 -9.85 18.65
CA ASN A 218 6.99 -10.79 18.66
C ASN A 218 7.82 -10.62 17.38
N GLU A 219 8.79 -9.72 17.39
CA GLU A 219 9.59 -9.32 16.20
C GLU A 219 10.21 -10.52 15.45
N LYS A 220 10.70 -11.52 16.20
CA LYS A 220 11.36 -12.71 15.62
C LYS A 220 10.40 -13.69 14.95
N SER A 221 9.09 -13.44 15.05
CA SER A 221 8.06 -14.29 14.44
C SER A 221 7.70 -13.89 13.02
N VAL A 222 8.21 -12.76 12.52
CA VAL A 222 7.85 -12.25 11.19
C VAL A 222 8.40 -13.14 10.09
N THR A 223 7.51 -13.55 9.20
CA THR A 223 7.83 -14.23 7.94
C THR A 223 7.11 -13.54 6.81
N VAL A 224 7.81 -13.25 5.72
CA VAL A 224 7.23 -12.61 4.54
C VAL A 224 7.38 -13.54 3.36
N LEU A 225 6.25 -13.90 2.76
CA LEU A 225 6.15 -14.89 1.70
C LEU A 225 5.65 -14.23 0.42
N LEU A 226 6.27 -14.58 -0.69
CA LEU A 226 5.72 -14.28 -2.00
C LEU A 226 4.81 -15.43 -2.40
N MET A 227 3.54 -15.13 -2.64
CA MET A 227 2.53 -16.09 -3.03
C MET A 227 2.07 -15.79 -4.46
N ARG A 228 1.80 -16.83 -5.23
CA ARG A 228 1.27 -16.71 -6.58
C ARG A 228 -0.23 -16.94 -6.58
N ASP A 229 -0.94 -16.23 -7.44
CA ASP A 229 -2.38 -16.46 -7.60
C ASP A 229 -2.61 -17.90 -8.09
N PRO A 230 -3.44 -18.68 -7.40
CA PRO A 230 -3.80 -20.05 -7.82
C PRO A 230 -4.37 -20.11 -9.24
N LYS A 231 -4.96 -19.03 -9.75
CA LYS A 231 -5.52 -18.94 -11.10
C LYS A 231 -4.49 -19.06 -12.21
N THR A 232 -3.20 -18.82 -11.91
CA THR A 232 -2.12 -18.86 -12.90
C THR A 232 -1.55 -20.26 -13.12
N GLY A 233 -2.02 -21.26 -12.38
CA GLY A 233 -1.55 -22.67 -12.44
C GLY A 233 -0.15 -22.86 -11.83
N GLY A 234 0.01 -23.87 -10.98
CA GLY A 234 1.28 -24.18 -10.31
C GLY A 234 1.17 -24.10 -8.79
N SER A 235 2.30 -24.15 -8.10
CA SER A 235 2.37 -23.98 -6.65
C SER A 235 2.02 -22.54 -6.25
N ASN A 236 1.14 -22.37 -5.28
CA ASN A 236 0.76 -21.06 -4.72
C ASN A 236 1.94 -20.38 -3.98
N TYR A 237 3.00 -21.11 -3.67
CA TYR A 237 4.17 -20.63 -2.97
C TYR A 237 5.23 -20.14 -3.94
N GLY A 238 5.55 -18.87 -3.89
CA GLY A 238 6.57 -18.21 -4.71
C GLY A 238 7.95 -18.11 -4.06
N GLY A 239 8.03 -18.32 -2.75
CA GLY A 239 9.27 -18.26 -1.98
C GLY A 239 9.18 -17.34 -0.76
N ASN A 240 10.19 -17.44 0.13
CA ASN A 240 10.38 -16.50 1.21
C ASN A 240 11.06 -15.23 0.69
N LEU A 241 10.60 -14.08 1.14
CA LEU A 241 11.33 -12.83 0.97
C LEU A 241 12.38 -12.70 2.09
N THR A 242 13.55 -12.17 1.74
CA THR A 242 14.73 -12.10 2.61
C THR A 242 14.82 -10.73 3.29
N PRO A 243 14.88 -10.66 4.65
CA PRO A 243 15.12 -9.41 5.35
C PRO A 243 16.42 -8.74 4.91
N GLY A 244 16.43 -7.42 4.78
CA GLY A 244 17.57 -6.61 4.33
C GLY A 244 17.85 -6.65 2.84
N THR A 245 17.17 -7.55 2.08
CA THR A 245 17.32 -7.66 0.62
C THR A 245 16.01 -7.36 -0.12
N ASP A 246 14.90 -7.92 0.33
CA ASP A 246 13.58 -7.78 -0.28
C ASP A 246 12.68 -6.86 0.55
N TYR A 247 12.86 -6.86 1.86
CA TYR A 247 12.13 -5.99 2.77
C TYR A 247 12.97 -5.62 4.00
N GLU A 248 12.55 -4.57 4.70
CA GLU A 248 13.07 -4.13 5.99
C GLU A 248 11.94 -4.14 7.02
N LEU A 249 12.20 -4.75 8.20
CA LEU A 249 11.33 -4.67 9.37
C LEU A 249 11.79 -3.50 10.24
N VAL A 250 10.91 -2.54 10.48
CA VAL A 250 11.18 -1.34 11.30
C VAL A 250 10.25 -1.37 12.50
N THR A 251 10.83 -1.34 13.72
CA THR A 251 10.09 -1.32 15.00
C THR A 251 10.20 0.03 15.73
N SER A 252 11.12 0.90 15.28
CA SER A 252 11.21 2.29 15.73
C SER A 252 10.60 3.21 14.68
N THR A 253 9.27 3.19 14.59
CA THR A 253 8.52 3.91 13.57
C THR A 253 8.41 5.40 13.89
N SER A 254 8.28 6.23 12.86
CA SER A 254 8.08 7.68 13.01
C SER A 254 6.61 8.05 13.24
N ASP A 255 5.72 7.11 13.00
CA ASP A 255 4.29 7.21 13.26
C ASP A 255 3.91 6.42 14.53
N THR A 256 2.63 6.22 14.77
CA THR A 256 2.11 5.51 15.95
C THR A 256 1.95 4.00 15.74
N CYS A 257 2.41 3.44 14.63
CA CYS A 257 2.30 2.02 14.37
C CYS A 257 3.29 1.20 15.21
N THR A 258 2.98 -0.07 15.44
CA THR A 258 3.82 -0.98 16.22
C THR A 258 5.05 -1.40 15.45
N PHE A 259 4.88 -1.66 14.14
CA PHE A 259 5.97 -1.96 13.23
C PHE A 259 5.60 -1.62 11.79
N GLU A 260 6.63 -1.48 10.95
CA GLU A 260 6.51 -1.33 9.50
C GLU A 260 7.26 -2.44 8.78
N ILE A 261 6.75 -2.84 7.61
CA ILE A 261 7.50 -3.63 6.63
C ILE A 261 7.62 -2.80 5.38
N LYS A 262 8.86 -2.37 5.09
CA LYS A 262 9.22 -1.60 3.89
C LYS A 262 9.72 -2.55 2.81
N PHE A 263 9.03 -2.63 1.68
CA PHE A 263 9.44 -3.44 0.55
C PHE A 263 10.49 -2.70 -0.27
N LEU A 264 11.66 -3.31 -0.43
CA LEU A 264 12.85 -2.68 -1.05
C LEU A 264 12.87 -2.84 -2.59
N LYS A 265 12.00 -3.70 -3.12
CA LYS A 265 11.90 -3.97 -4.55
C LYS A 265 10.49 -3.78 -5.05
N ALA A 266 10.35 -3.44 -6.35
CA ALA A 266 9.06 -3.45 -7.01
C ALA A 266 8.46 -4.86 -6.98
N LEU A 267 7.17 -4.93 -6.66
CA LEU A 267 6.42 -6.17 -6.61
C LEU A 267 5.85 -6.48 -8.00
N LYS A 268 5.76 -7.77 -8.34
CA LYS A 268 5.19 -8.17 -9.63
C LYS A 268 3.66 -8.09 -9.58
N PRO A 269 3.00 -7.65 -10.66
CA PRO A 269 1.55 -7.77 -10.80
C PRO A 269 1.08 -9.22 -10.61
N TYR A 270 -0.14 -9.39 -10.11
CA TYR A 270 -0.83 -10.67 -9.86
C TYR A 270 -0.26 -11.56 -8.76
N ASP A 271 0.86 -11.18 -8.15
CA ASP A 271 1.35 -11.85 -6.95
C ASP A 271 0.73 -11.19 -5.71
N TYR A 272 0.55 -11.98 -4.65
CA TYR A 272 0.24 -11.40 -3.35
C TYR A 272 1.35 -11.72 -2.37
N ILE A 273 1.54 -10.83 -1.41
CA ILE A 273 2.48 -11.00 -0.33
C ILE A 273 1.72 -11.39 0.92
N GLN A 274 2.19 -12.43 1.58
CA GLN A 274 1.69 -12.86 2.87
C GLN A 274 2.70 -12.51 3.94
N VAL A 275 2.24 -11.82 4.97
CA VAL A 275 3.03 -11.46 6.15
C VAL A 275 2.43 -12.19 7.35
N ASP A 276 3.16 -13.17 7.87
CA ASP A 276 2.80 -13.92 9.05
C ASP A 276 3.63 -13.44 10.24
N TYR A 277 3.01 -13.28 11.38
CA TYR A 277 3.67 -12.88 12.61
C TYR A 277 2.79 -13.20 13.82
N SER A 278 3.29 -12.95 15.03
CA SER A 278 2.54 -13.20 16.26
C SER A 278 2.70 -12.07 17.27
N ALA A 279 1.79 -12.06 18.24
CA ALA A 279 1.87 -11.23 19.43
C ALA A 279 1.54 -12.06 20.67
N THR A 280 2.03 -11.63 21.82
CA THR A 280 1.67 -12.19 23.11
C THR A 280 0.61 -11.30 23.76
N VAL A 281 -0.47 -11.90 24.24
CA VAL A 281 -1.50 -11.19 25.02
C VAL A 281 -0.91 -10.81 26.37
N THR A 282 -0.95 -9.52 26.69
CA THR A 282 -0.37 -8.98 27.94
C THR A 282 -1.44 -8.79 29.03
N SER A 283 -0.99 -8.51 30.25
CA SER A 283 -1.90 -8.11 31.36
C SER A 283 -2.64 -6.79 31.13
N ASP A 284 -2.22 -6.01 30.13
CA ASP A 284 -2.89 -4.75 29.74
C ASP A 284 -4.01 -4.96 28.72
N ALA A 285 -4.29 -6.23 28.38
CA ALA A 285 -5.38 -6.56 27.47
C ALA A 285 -6.73 -6.10 28.01
N VAL A 286 -7.51 -5.49 27.14
CA VAL A 286 -8.89 -5.12 27.42
C VAL A 286 -9.73 -6.38 27.51
N ILE A 287 -10.38 -6.58 28.66
CA ILE A 287 -11.26 -7.72 28.94
C ILE A 287 -12.66 -7.44 28.44
N GLY A 288 -13.31 -8.46 27.87
CA GLY A 288 -14.70 -8.42 27.44
C GLY A 288 -14.87 -8.05 25.96
N THR A 289 -16.06 -7.55 25.62
CA THR A 289 -16.54 -7.42 24.23
C THR A 289 -15.88 -6.32 23.41
N THR A 290 -15.14 -5.39 24.03
CA THR A 290 -14.38 -4.37 23.31
C THR A 290 -13.28 -5.00 22.48
N GLY A 291 -12.58 -6.00 23.05
CA GLY A 291 -11.47 -6.70 22.42
C GLY A 291 -10.20 -5.84 22.26
N ASN A 292 -9.18 -6.48 21.77
CA ASN A 292 -7.86 -5.90 21.53
C ASN A 292 -7.59 -5.86 20.03
N ASP A 293 -7.51 -4.65 19.47
CA ASP A 293 -7.41 -4.44 18.03
C ASP A 293 -5.98 -4.65 17.53
N ASN A 294 -5.88 -5.22 16.34
CA ASN A 294 -4.68 -5.20 15.53
C ASN A 294 -5.04 -4.75 14.11
N LYS A 295 -4.55 -3.57 13.71
CA LYS A 295 -4.93 -2.86 12.51
C LYS A 295 -3.76 -2.76 11.55
N ALA A 296 -3.99 -3.07 10.27
CA ALA A 296 -3.03 -2.90 9.20
C ALA A 296 -3.50 -1.85 8.17
N VAL A 297 -2.54 -1.11 7.61
CA VAL A 297 -2.70 -0.17 6.48
C VAL A 297 -1.50 -0.32 5.59
N LEU A 298 -1.68 -0.27 4.27
CA LEU A 298 -0.59 -0.23 3.30
C LEU A 298 -0.49 1.18 2.71
N THR A 299 0.71 1.76 2.76
CA THR A 299 1.05 2.93 1.96
C THR A 299 1.78 2.50 0.70
N TYR A 300 1.62 3.23 -0.40
CA TYR A 300 2.23 2.91 -1.68
C TYR A 300 2.38 4.17 -2.56
N GLY A 301 3.25 4.09 -3.56
CA GLY A 301 3.50 5.18 -4.47
C GLY A 301 4.04 6.42 -3.76
N ASN A 302 3.38 7.55 -3.91
CA ASN A 302 3.73 8.81 -3.28
C ASN A 302 2.72 9.18 -2.18
N ASN A 303 2.70 8.38 -1.11
CA ASN A 303 1.82 8.52 0.07
C ASN A 303 0.32 8.19 -0.15
N SER A 304 0.00 7.40 -1.15
CA SER A 304 -1.34 6.80 -1.25
C SER A 304 -1.51 5.69 -0.22
N THR A 305 -2.74 5.47 0.26
CA THR A 305 -3.06 4.48 1.29
C THR A 305 -4.21 3.59 0.88
N THR A 306 -4.19 2.34 1.35
CA THR A 306 -5.36 1.44 1.28
C THR A 306 -6.38 1.78 2.36
N GLU A 307 -7.56 1.19 2.26
CA GLU A 307 -8.43 1.04 3.42
C GLU A 307 -7.71 0.19 4.48
N SER A 308 -8.06 0.39 5.74
CA SER A 308 -7.50 -0.42 6.84
C SER A 308 -8.20 -1.77 6.95
N SER A 309 -7.44 -2.80 7.34
CA SER A 309 -7.98 -4.10 7.74
C SER A 309 -7.63 -4.36 9.21
N THR A 310 -8.60 -4.81 9.99
CA THR A 310 -8.48 -4.91 11.46
C THR A 310 -9.00 -6.25 11.94
N THR A 311 -8.27 -6.85 12.88
CA THR A 311 -8.70 -8.03 13.64
C THR A 311 -8.88 -7.69 15.11
N LYS A 312 -9.68 -8.50 15.82
CA LYS A 312 -9.92 -8.39 17.25
C LYS A 312 -9.53 -9.67 17.99
N THR A 313 -8.79 -9.50 19.08
CA THR A 313 -8.55 -10.59 20.04
C THR A 313 -9.34 -10.32 21.31
N TYR A 314 -10.26 -11.21 21.65
CA TYR A 314 -11.04 -11.11 22.85
C TYR A 314 -10.37 -11.85 24.01
N VAL A 315 -10.41 -11.21 25.18
CA VAL A 315 -9.93 -11.77 26.44
C VAL A 315 -11.09 -11.75 27.41
N TRP A 316 -11.34 -12.89 28.03
CA TRP A 316 -12.46 -13.02 28.95
C TRP A 316 -11.96 -13.18 30.38
N GLU A 317 -12.69 -12.65 31.33
CA GLU A 317 -12.47 -12.91 32.73
C GLU A 317 -13.30 -14.09 33.21
N MET A 318 -12.80 -14.76 34.21
CA MET A 318 -13.51 -15.85 34.90
C MET A 318 -13.52 -15.57 36.39
N GLY A 319 -14.71 -15.52 36.96
CA GLY A 319 -14.90 -15.41 38.41
C GLY A 319 -15.15 -16.77 39.04
N VAL A 320 -14.43 -17.09 40.11
CA VAL A 320 -14.68 -18.28 40.92
C VAL A 320 -15.08 -17.83 42.34
N ARG A 321 -16.23 -18.31 42.79
CA ARG A 321 -16.71 -18.05 44.13
C ARG A 321 -16.95 -19.36 44.86
N LYS A 322 -16.36 -19.53 46.05
CA LYS A 322 -16.56 -20.73 46.89
C LYS A 322 -17.46 -20.41 48.07
N PHE A 323 -18.43 -21.25 48.26
CA PHE A 323 -19.37 -21.14 49.35
C PHE A 323 -19.22 -22.30 50.34
N ALA A 324 -19.44 -22.04 51.62
CA ALA A 324 -19.67 -23.12 52.59
C ALA A 324 -21.05 -23.72 52.34
N ASN A 325 -21.14 -25.04 52.35
CA ASN A 325 -22.44 -25.74 52.33
C ASN A 325 -22.99 -25.82 53.74
N LEU A 326 -23.56 -24.73 54.22
CA LEU A 326 -24.12 -24.59 55.60
C LEU A 326 -25.63 -24.79 55.66
N GLY A 327 -26.23 -25.35 54.59
CA GLY A 327 -27.68 -25.50 54.45
C GLY A 327 -28.35 -24.31 53.76
N GLU A 328 -29.69 -24.42 53.59
CA GLU A 328 -30.43 -23.43 52.77
C GLU A 328 -30.50 -22.02 53.34
N ALA A 329 -30.27 -21.84 54.64
CA ALA A 329 -30.34 -20.55 55.32
C ALA A 329 -29.08 -19.67 55.13
N ASP A 330 -27.94 -20.26 54.70
CA ASP A 330 -26.65 -19.59 54.65
C ASP A 330 -25.97 -19.66 53.29
N LYS A 331 -26.73 -19.61 52.19
CA LYS A 331 -26.23 -19.73 50.81
C LYS A 331 -25.23 -18.68 50.39
N ASP A 332 -25.09 -17.57 51.12
CA ASP A 332 -24.31 -16.42 50.74
C ASP A 332 -23.00 -16.23 51.53
N HIS A 333 -22.64 -17.16 52.43
CA HIS A 333 -21.36 -17.07 53.12
C HIS A 333 -20.19 -17.55 52.24
N SER A 334 -19.39 -16.61 51.74
CA SER A 334 -18.10 -16.88 51.13
C SER A 334 -17.12 -17.42 52.19
N LEU A 335 -16.33 -18.43 51.83
CA LEU A 335 -15.22 -18.90 52.70
C LEU A 335 -14.06 -17.94 52.57
N GLU A 336 -13.78 -17.25 53.68
CA GLU A 336 -12.58 -16.44 53.80
C GLU A 336 -11.31 -17.34 53.75
N ASN A 337 -10.24 -16.84 53.16
CA ASN A 337 -8.94 -17.51 53.03
C ASN A 337 -8.99 -18.86 52.27
N ALA A 338 -9.95 -19.05 51.37
CA ALA A 338 -9.94 -20.19 50.47
C ALA A 338 -8.86 -19.97 49.39
N GLU A 339 -7.88 -20.87 49.35
CA GLU A 339 -6.84 -20.86 48.30
C GLU A 339 -7.33 -21.56 47.04
N PHE A 340 -7.04 -20.98 45.90
CA PHE A 340 -7.36 -21.53 44.59
C PHE A 340 -6.08 -21.70 43.76
N LYS A 341 -6.03 -22.78 42.99
CA LYS A 341 -5.02 -22.98 41.97
C LYS A 341 -5.69 -23.04 40.61
N LEU A 342 -5.29 -22.10 39.74
CA LEU A 342 -5.75 -22.08 38.35
C LEU A 342 -4.66 -22.67 37.47
N TYR A 343 -5.03 -23.64 36.62
CA TYR A 343 -4.11 -24.21 35.66
C TYR A 343 -4.82 -24.48 34.32
N LYS A 344 -4.03 -24.52 33.24
CA LYS A 344 -4.47 -24.96 31.92
C LYS A 344 -3.66 -26.15 31.44
N GLY A 345 -4.27 -27.00 30.60
CA GLY A 345 -3.65 -28.20 30.06
C GLY A 345 -3.92 -29.46 30.89
N ALA A 346 -3.61 -30.63 30.30
CA ALA A 346 -3.73 -31.94 30.94
C ALA A 346 -2.50 -32.24 31.82
N ASP A 347 -2.60 -33.24 32.67
CA ASP A 347 -1.66 -33.54 33.77
C ASP A 347 -0.16 -33.47 33.43
N ALA A 348 0.26 -33.93 32.27
CA ALA A 348 1.68 -33.87 31.85
C ALA A 348 2.16 -32.48 31.35
N ASN A 349 1.21 -31.59 31.01
CA ASN A 349 1.50 -30.29 30.39
C ASN A 349 0.79 -29.14 31.13
N LYS A 350 0.50 -29.31 32.41
CA LYS A 350 -0.10 -28.28 33.23
C LYS A 350 0.78 -27.04 33.27
N LYS A 351 0.16 -25.89 33.03
CA LYS A 351 0.77 -24.59 33.32
C LYS A 351 -0.10 -23.85 34.33
N TYR A 352 0.51 -23.39 35.38
CA TYR A 352 -0.16 -22.68 36.47
C TYR A 352 -0.20 -21.20 36.18
N ALA A 353 -1.32 -20.58 36.57
CA ALA A 353 -1.49 -19.16 36.46
C ALA A 353 -0.54 -18.41 37.40
N ALA A 354 0.16 -17.43 36.87
CA ALA A 354 0.94 -16.47 37.64
C ALA A 354 0.14 -15.17 37.80
N PHE A 355 -0.06 -14.74 39.04
CA PHE A 355 -0.84 -13.57 39.37
C PHE A 355 0.04 -12.41 39.84
N SER A 356 -0.42 -11.16 39.62
CA SER A 356 0.12 -10.00 40.31
C SER A 356 -0.25 -10.03 41.80
N THR A 357 0.44 -9.22 42.60
CA THR A 357 0.01 -8.94 43.97
C THR A 357 -1.42 -8.42 43.94
N ALA A 358 -2.23 -8.95 44.84
CA ALA A 358 -3.63 -8.52 44.99
C ALA A 358 -3.74 -7.01 45.29
N THR A 359 -4.67 -6.36 44.63
CA THR A 359 -5.05 -4.96 44.89
C THR A 359 -6.50 -4.91 45.32
N THR A 360 -6.86 -3.97 46.18
CA THR A 360 -8.26 -3.81 46.62
C THR A 360 -8.96 -2.82 45.70
N VAL A 361 -10.00 -3.28 45.02
CA VAL A 361 -10.91 -2.46 44.23
C VAL A 361 -12.30 -2.60 44.80
N ASP A 362 -12.91 -1.48 45.24
CA ASP A 362 -14.24 -1.43 45.84
C ASP A 362 -14.44 -2.45 46.99
N GLY A 363 -13.42 -2.62 47.83
CA GLY A 363 -13.46 -3.54 48.97
C GLY A 363 -13.19 -5.02 48.60
N THR A 364 -12.98 -5.34 47.34
CA THR A 364 -12.68 -6.69 46.83
C THR A 364 -11.20 -6.83 46.51
N SER A 365 -10.55 -7.91 46.95
CA SER A 365 -9.18 -8.23 46.59
C SER A 365 -9.16 -8.81 45.18
N VAL A 366 -8.44 -8.15 44.29
CA VAL A 366 -8.32 -8.54 42.86
C VAL A 366 -6.85 -8.78 42.53
N SER A 367 -6.56 -9.93 41.96
CA SER A 367 -5.25 -10.27 41.38
C SER A 367 -5.37 -10.36 39.87
N LYS A 368 -4.46 -9.74 39.16
CA LYS A 368 -4.39 -9.87 37.68
C LYS A 368 -3.57 -11.08 37.27
N LEU A 369 -4.05 -11.84 36.30
CA LEU A 369 -3.27 -12.88 35.66
C LEU A 369 -2.16 -12.22 34.84
N ASN A 370 -0.91 -12.61 35.09
CA ASN A 370 0.27 -12.11 34.40
C ASN A 370 0.81 -13.08 33.34
N GLY A 371 0.41 -14.34 33.41
CA GLY A 371 0.87 -15.37 32.48
C GLY A 371 0.73 -16.78 33.06
N TRP A 372 1.38 -17.73 32.41
CA TRP A 372 1.33 -19.14 32.70
C TRP A 372 2.75 -19.71 32.86
N GLY A 373 3.04 -20.38 33.97
CA GLY A 373 4.34 -20.97 34.28
C GLY A 373 4.26 -22.46 34.58
N GLU A 374 5.41 -23.12 34.63
CA GLU A 374 5.51 -24.55 34.97
C GLU A 374 5.46 -24.78 36.48
N ASN A 375 5.77 -23.76 37.27
CA ASN A 375 5.76 -23.83 38.72
C ASN A 375 4.37 -23.49 39.28
N GLU A 376 3.98 -24.26 40.29
CA GLU A 376 2.79 -24.01 41.05
C GLU A 376 2.91 -22.68 41.81
N THR A 377 2.06 -21.71 41.53
CA THR A 377 1.94 -20.48 42.29
C THR A 377 0.53 -20.36 42.86
N HIS A 378 0.39 -19.80 44.05
CA HIS A 378 -0.87 -19.58 44.71
C HIS A 378 -1.38 -18.17 44.38
N ALA A 379 -2.67 -18.02 44.14
CA ALA A 379 -3.35 -16.73 44.00
C ALA A 379 -3.75 -16.17 45.39
#